data_79de8dcfb9472a8bc53756a381736956
#
_entry.id   79de8dcfb9472a8bc53756a381736956
#
_cell.length_a   1.000
_cell.length_b   1.000
_cell.length_c   1.000
_cell.angle_alpha   90.00
_cell.angle_beta   90.00
_cell.angle_gamma   90.00
#
_symmetry.space_group_name_H-M   'P 1'
#
loop_
_entity.id
_entity.type
_entity.pdbx_description
1 polymer ?
#
loop_
_entity_poly.entity_id
_entity_poly.type
_entity_poly.pdbx_seq_one_letter_code
_entity_poly.pdbx_strand_id
1 'polypeptide(L)'
;MDDKVILLNSNEVVDANPKLLNPDNVQYGELGVNYHKGTETISTKNDENGIAEFVPYSVYDEAIDNIQNEVFYETDEPIGKTGDVWIYKIPPIPMMIEYNVLADNLSVQLPISGNVNCDIEWGDGSKESVNSNYPTHSYIRAGVYVVKIVGDFNRLYRGSTNISKILNWGNSNMSLVMAEQAFSGYVNLTEVAGDEFGVLSRVPSFLRTFFNCSGLTTVSEDLFKYCNATTNFSGTFLNCTSLSAITNNLFINCYNAINFSQVFQGCKSLTNIPDNLFANCINATNFNNIFSGCSNLTSIPEDLFKNNINVNTFVGAFDSCSGLTSSIPEKLFETNINATNFTRTFLFLH
;
A
#
# COMPACT_ATOMS: atom_id res chain seq x y z
N MET A 1 -17.43 7.21 -7.10
CA MET A 1 -17.68 5.74 -6.97
C MET A 1 -16.96 5.09 -8.11
N ASP A 2 -15.77 4.52 -7.85
CA ASP A 2 -15.05 3.78 -8.88
C ASP A 2 -15.33 2.30 -8.66
N ASP A 3 -16.59 1.88 -8.94
CA ASP A 3 -16.94 0.46 -8.94
C ASP A 3 -16.06 -0.21 -10.00
N LYS A 4 -15.20 -1.14 -9.60
CA LYS A 4 -14.45 -1.96 -10.54
C LYS A 4 -15.44 -2.86 -11.25
N VAL A 5 -15.63 -2.62 -12.53
CA VAL A 5 -16.57 -3.35 -13.34
C VAL A 5 -15.79 -4.30 -14.24
N ILE A 6 -16.09 -5.59 -14.15
CA ILE A 6 -15.58 -6.61 -15.06
C ILE A 6 -16.72 -6.94 -16.03
N LEU A 7 -16.53 -6.63 -17.30
CA LEU A 7 -17.49 -6.98 -18.35
C LEU A 7 -17.20 -8.41 -18.84
N LEU A 8 -18.12 -9.32 -18.65
CA LEU A 8 -18.04 -10.69 -19.15
C LEU A 8 -19.14 -10.95 -20.17
N ASN A 9 -18.81 -11.62 -21.24
CA ASN A 9 -19.83 -12.07 -22.19
C ASN A 9 -20.53 -13.33 -21.67
N SER A 10 -21.85 -13.40 -21.86
CA SER A 10 -22.73 -14.51 -21.43
C SER A 10 -22.37 -15.91 -21.97
N ASN A 11 -21.40 -16.03 -22.87
CA ASN A 11 -21.01 -17.28 -23.49
C ASN A 11 -19.72 -17.93 -22.94
N GLU A 12 -19.01 -17.31 -22.04
CA GLU A 12 -17.81 -17.91 -21.42
C GLU A 12 -17.80 -17.71 -19.90
N VAL A 13 -17.84 -18.82 -19.18
CA VAL A 13 -17.48 -18.88 -17.76
C VAL A 13 -15.96 -18.75 -17.68
N VAL A 14 -15.45 -17.56 -17.48
CA VAL A 14 -14.03 -17.35 -17.21
C VAL A 14 -13.81 -17.46 -15.71
N ASP A 15 -13.01 -18.45 -15.33
CA ASP A 15 -12.50 -18.65 -13.98
C ASP A 15 -12.14 -17.30 -13.32
N ALA A 16 -12.53 -17.10 -12.07
CA ALA A 16 -12.49 -15.84 -11.31
C ALA A 16 -11.10 -15.23 -11.06
N ASN A 17 -10.13 -15.56 -11.89
CA ASN A 17 -8.83 -14.91 -11.95
C ASN A 17 -8.86 -13.86 -13.08
N PRO A 18 -8.58 -12.58 -12.81
CA PRO A 18 -8.53 -11.56 -13.86
C PRO A 18 -7.36 -11.89 -14.81
N LYS A 19 -7.60 -12.78 -15.74
CA LYS A 19 -6.73 -12.96 -16.89
C LYS A 19 -6.93 -11.76 -17.79
N LEU A 20 -5.84 -11.10 -18.12
CA LEU A 20 -5.78 -10.14 -19.22
C LEU A 20 -6.54 -10.70 -20.41
N LEU A 21 -7.58 -10.00 -20.85
CA LEU A 21 -8.25 -10.34 -22.09
C LEU A 21 -7.21 -10.21 -23.20
N ASN A 22 -6.81 -11.36 -23.73
CA ASN A 22 -5.95 -11.41 -24.91
C ASN A 22 -6.80 -11.03 -26.13
N PRO A 23 -6.30 -10.23 -27.10
CA PRO A 23 -6.98 -9.92 -28.36
C PRO A 23 -7.56 -11.17 -29.06
N ASP A 24 -6.90 -12.32 -28.91
CA ASP A 24 -7.34 -13.59 -29.51
C ASP A 24 -8.57 -14.20 -28.82
N ASN A 25 -8.94 -13.75 -27.62
CA ASN A 25 -10.04 -14.30 -26.83
C ASN A 25 -11.29 -13.40 -26.81
N VAL A 26 -11.24 -12.21 -27.44
CA VAL A 26 -12.36 -11.27 -27.53
C VAL A 26 -13.03 -11.48 -28.89
N GLN A 27 -14.31 -11.88 -28.88
CA GLN A 27 -15.06 -12.05 -30.13
C GLN A 27 -15.52 -10.70 -30.69
N TYR A 28 -15.81 -10.68 -31.97
CA TYR A 28 -16.31 -9.52 -32.70
C TYR A 28 -17.56 -8.91 -32.04
N GLY A 29 -17.53 -7.61 -31.75
CA GLY A 29 -18.63 -6.90 -31.12
C GLY A 29 -18.65 -6.93 -29.59
N GLU A 30 -17.66 -7.57 -28.97
CA GLU A 30 -17.55 -7.64 -27.51
C GLU A 30 -16.75 -6.47 -26.93
N LEU A 31 -17.22 -5.97 -25.78
CA LEU A 31 -16.48 -5.02 -24.97
C LEU A 31 -15.53 -5.78 -24.04
N GLY A 32 -14.25 -5.48 -24.12
CA GLY A 32 -13.25 -6.03 -23.21
C GLY A 32 -12.64 -4.94 -22.32
N VAL A 33 -12.57 -5.18 -21.02
CA VAL A 33 -11.81 -4.31 -20.10
C VAL A 33 -10.41 -4.86 -19.96
N ASN A 34 -9.42 -4.11 -20.41
CA ASN A 34 -8.03 -4.45 -20.28
C ASN A 34 -7.45 -3.82 -19.00
N TYR A 35 -7.15 -4.66 -18.01
CA TYR A 35 -6.41 -4.25 -16.84
C TYR A 35 -4.92 -4.14 -17.18
N HIS A 36 -4.46 -2.99 -17.61
CA HIS A 36 -3.04 -2.69 -17.65
C HIS A 36 -2.66 -1.73 -16.53
N LYS A 37 -1.58 -2.10 -15.80
CA LYS A 37 -0.93 -1.30 -14.77
C LYS A 37 -1.04 0.21 -15.02
N GLY A 38 -1.93 0.88 -14.30
CA GLY A 38 -1.99 2.35 -14.23
C GLY A 38 -2.84 3.07 -15.27
N THR A 39 -3.45 2.36 -16.23
CA THR A 39 -4.45 2.96 -17.15
C THR A 39 -5.58 1.95 -17.35
N GLU A 40 -6.71 2.24 -16.73
CA GLU A 40 -7.95 1.51 -16.97
C GLU A 40 -8.48 1.96 -18.35
N THR A 41 -8.61 1.02 -19.27
CA THR A 41 -9.11 1.32 -20.62
C THR A 41 -10.15 0.30 -21.01
N ILE A 42 -11.26 0.76 -21.58
CA ILE A 42 -12.24 -0.08 -22.24
C ILE A 42 -11.82 -0.19 -23.71
N SER A 43 -11.78 -1.42 -24.22
CA SER A 43 -11.46 -1.68 -25.62
C SER A 43 -12.62 -2.34 -26.34
N THR A 44 -12.86 -1.93 -27.58
CA THR A 44 -13.82 -2.56 -28.47
C THR A 44 -13.10 -3.21 -29.66
N LYS A 45 -13.57 -4.37 -30.10
CA LYS A 45 -13.04 -5.04 -31.29
C LYS A 45 -13.82 -4.58 -32.52
N ASN A 46 -13.12 -4.13 -33.55
CA ASN A 46 -13.71 -3.69 -34.81
C ASN A 46 -13.78 -4.81 -35.88
N ASP A 47 -14.36 -4.48 -37.05
CA ASP A 47 -14.60 -5.37 -38.19
C ASP A 47 -13.33 -5.97 -38.82
N GLU A 48 -12.16 -5.45 -38.50
CA GLU A 48 -10.87 -5.79 -39.13
C GLU A 48 -9.97 -6.68 -38.26
N ASN A 49 -10.51 -7.41 -37.27
CA ASN A 49 -9.79 -8.32 -36.37
C ASN A 49 -8.76 -7.65 -35.42
N GLY A 50 -8.87 -6.36 -35.18
CA GLY A 50 -8.04 -5.63 -34.21
C GLY A 50 -8.86 -5.05 -33.07
N ILE A 51 -8.21 -4.73 -31.95
CA ILE A 51 -8.77 -3.89 -30.91
C ILE A 51 -8.75 -2.45 -31.44
N ALA A 52 -9.93 -1.88 -31.69
CA ALA A 52 -10.06 -0.65 -32.45
C ALA A 52 -9.88 0.63 -31.66
N GLU A 53 -10.23 0.63 -30.37
CA GLU A 53 -10.26 1.85 -29.61
C GLU A 53 -10.05 1.59 -28.11
N PHE A 54 -9.20 2.40 -27.49
CA PHE A 54 -9.01 2.44 -26.05
C PHE A 54 -9.73 3.67 -25.52
N VAL A 55 -10.75 3.49 -24.71
CA VAL A 55 -11.49 4.59 -24.09
C VAL A 55 -10.95 4.78 -22.68
N PRO A 56 -10.50 5.98 -22.29
CA PRO A 56 -10.10 6.26 -20.92
C PRO A 56 -11.26 6.00 -19.95
N TYR A 57 -10.95 5.51 -18.76
CA TYR A 57 -11.92 5.20 -17.70
C TYR A 57 -12.90 6.34 -17.38
N SER A 58 -12.49 7.61 -17.56
CA SER A 58 -13.34 8.80 -17.39
C SER A 58 -14.54 8.89 -18.35
N VAL A 59 -14.58 8.06 -19.41
CA VAL A 59 -15.67 8.02 -20.40
C VAL A 59 -16.56 6.76 -20.22
N TYR A 60 -16.28 6.01 -19.17
CA TYR A 60 -16.93 4.74 -18.85
C TYR A 60 -18.44 4.84 -18.68
N ASP A 61 -18.93 5.85 -17.93
CA ASP A 61 -20.34 6.06 -17.68
C ASP A 61 -21.11 6.36 -19.01
N GLU A 62 -20.48 7.12 -19.92
CA GLU A 62 -21.08 7.41 -21.23
C GLU A 62 -21.07 6.18 -22.15
N ALA A 63 -20.08 5.31 -22.04
CA ALA A 63 -20.00 4.11 -22.87
C ALA A 63 -21.06 3.07 -22.46
N ILE A 64 -21.38 2.93 -21.17
CA ILE A 64 -22.43 2.03 -20.67
C ILE A 64 -23.82 2.52 -21.04
N ASP A 65 -24.10 3.81 -20.95
CA ASP A 65 -25.38 4.40 -21.31
C ASP A 65 -25.74 4.21 -22.80
N ASN A 66 -24.75 3.95 -23.65
CA ASN A 66 -24.92 3.70 -25.09
C ASN A 66 -25.04 2.20 -25.45
N ILE A 67 -24.90 1.27 -24.51
CA ILE A 67 -25.10 -0.15 -24.78
C ILE A 67 -26.59 -0.44 -24.92
N GLN A 68 -27.01 -0.89 -26.10
CA GLN A 68 -28.42 -1.23 -26.42
C GLN A 68 -28.89 -2.55 -25.80
N ASN A 69 -28.00 -3.32 -25.18
CA ASN A 69 -28.33 -4.58 -24.51
C ASN A 69 -28.69 -4.32 -23.04
N GLU A 70 -29.47 -5.19 -22.44
CA GLU A 70 -29.80 -5.11 -21.02
C GLU A 70 -28.54 -5.30 -20.18
N VAL A 71 -28.32 -4.42 -19.20
CA VAL A 71 -27.20 -4.45 -18.26
C VAL A 71 -27.71 -4.98 -16.92
N PHE A 72 -27.13 -6.07 -16.45
CA PHE A 72 -27.52 -6.71 -15.20
C PHE A 72 -26.43 -6.54 -14.15
N TYR A 73 -26.85 -6.18 -12.93
CA TYR A 73 -26.01 -6.07 -11.75
C TYR A 73 -26.34 -7.23 -10.81
N GLU A 74 -25.61 -8.34 -10.89
CA GLU A 74 -25.86 -9.47 -10.00
C GLU A 74 -24.55 -10.03 -9.40
N THR A 75 -24.69 -10.68 -8.24
CA THR A 75 -23.61 -11.38 -7.54
C THR A 75 -23.57 -12.87 -7.85
N ASP A 76 -24.64 -13.41 -8.48
CA ASP A 76 -24.82 -14.83 -8.82
C ASP A 76 -24.73 -15.05 -10.33
N GLU A 77 -24.63 -16.31 -10.77
CA GLU A 77 -24.56 -16.65 -12.20
C GLU A 77 -25.71 -16.03 -12.99
N PRO A 78 -25.39 -15.25 -14.01
CA PRO A 78 -26.41 -14.54 -14.78
C PRO A 78 -27.27 -15.46 -15.63
N ILE A 79 -28.60 -15.22 -15.62
CA ILE A 79 -29.54 -15.84 -16.53
C ILE A 79 -29.87 -14.80 -17.62
N GLY A 80 -28.96 -14.60 -18.56
CA GLY A 80 -29.13 -13.61 -19.63
C GLY A 80 -29.28 -14.27 -21.01
N LYS A 81 -29.61 -13.44 -21.98
CA LYS A 81 -29.66 -13.83 -23.41
C LYS A 81 -28.28 -13.64 -24.02
N THR A 82 -27.97 -14.38 -25.08
CA THR A 82 -26.77 -14.14 -25.87
C THR A 82 -26.70 -12.68 -26.33
N GLY A 83 -25.64 -11.98 -26.00
CA GLY A 83 -25.43 -10.57 -26.32
C GLY A 83 -25.65 -9.59 -25.15
N ASP A 84 -26.15 -10.07 -24.01
CA ASP A 84 -26.22 -9.24 -22.81
C ASP A 84 -24.82 -9.00 -22.22
N VAL A 85 -24.60 -7.79 -21.69
CA VAL A 85 -23.36 -7.44 -21.01
C VAL A 85 -23.58 -7.58 -19.52
N TRP A 86 -22.73 -8.37 -18.87
CA TRP A 86 -22.79 -8.63 -17.44
C TRP A 86 -21.78 -7.77 -16.70
N ILE A 87 -22.25 -7.06 -15.70
CA ILE A 87 -21.42 -6.22 -14.84
C ILE A 87 -21.39 -6.86 -13.47
N TYR A 88 -20.24 -7.47 -13.14
CA TYR A 88 -20.01 -7.96 -11.78
C TYR A 88 -19.53 -6.82 -10.90
N LYS A 89 -20.36 -6.43 -9.97
CA LYS A 89 -19.92 -5.54 -8.90
C LYS A 89 -19.13 -6.37 -7.90
N ILE A 90 -17.81 -6.16 -7.85
CA ILE A 90 -17.00 -6.75 -6.78
C ILE A 90 -17.52 -6.16 -5.46
N PRO A 91 -18.02 -7.00 -4.53
CA PRO A 91 -18.48 -6.49 -3.25
C PRO A 91 -17.34 -5.75 -2.56
N PRO A 92 -17.65 -4.68 -1.83
CA PRO A 92 -16.62 -3.93 -1.12
C PRO A 92 -15.91 -4.82 -0.11
N ILE A 93 -14.60 -4.94 -0.26
CA ILE A 93 -13.74 -5.61 0.71
C ILE A 93 -13.43 -4.59 1.82
N PRO A 94 -13.74 -4.89 3.08
CA PRO A 94 -13.54 -3.93 4.16
C PRO A 94 -12.06 -3.69 4.45
N MET A 95 -11.70 -2.47 4.84
CA MET A 95 -10.49 -2.27 5.64
C MET A 95 -10.68 -3.00 6.96
N MET A 96 -9.69 -3.79 7.38
CA MET A 96 -9.77 -4.58 8.62
C MET A 96 -8.63 -4.22 9.56
N ILE A 97 -9.00 -3.81 10.77
CA ILE A 97 -8.08 -3.41 11.84
C ILE A 97 -8.36 -4.26 13.08
N GLU A 98 -7.32 -4.87 13.64
CA GLU A 98 -7.40 -5.59 14.91
C GLU A 98 -7.08 -4.65 16.07
N TYR A 99 -7.98 -4.56 17.02
CA TYR A 99 -7.83 -3.84 18.28
C TYR A 99 -7.63 -4.81 19.44
N ASN A 100 -6.62 -4.56 20.25
CA ASN A 100 -6.44 -5.22 21.54
C ASN A 100 -6.99 -4.31 22.66
N VAL A 101 -8.21 -4.58 23.11
CA VAL A 101 -8.92 -3.83 24.14
C VAL A 101 -8.50 -4.38 25.50
N LEU A 102 -7.67 -3.65 26.23
CA LEU A 102 -6.99 -4.12 27.43
C LEU A 102 -7.83 -4.06 28.72
N ALA A 103 -8.97 -3.38 28.69
CA ALA A 103 -9.83 -3.22 29.85
C ALA A 103 -11.31 -3.18 29.46
N ASP A 104 -12.17 -3.60 30.36
CA ASP A 104 -13.65 -3.46 30.25
C ASP A 104 -14.01 -1.96 30.12
N ASN A 105 -15.06 -1.66 29.36
CA ASN A 105 -15.58 -0.32 29.12
C ASN A 105 -14.56 0.66 28.48
N LEU A 106 -13.56 0.12 27.79
CA LEU A 106 -12.59 0.94 27.06
C LEU A 106 -13.18 1.46 25.76
N SER A 107 -13.09 2.77 25.56
CA SER A 107 -13.43 3.40 24.28
C SER A 107 -12.23 3.43 23.35
N VAL A 108 -12.46 3.09 22.08
CA VAL A 108 -11.48 3.20 20.99
C VAL A 108 -11.96 4.21 19.96
N GLN A 109 -11.01 4.81 19.26
CA GLN A 109 -11.24 5.75 18.17
C GLN A 109 -10.56 5.24 16.90
N LEU A 110 -11.29 5.22 15.78
CA LEU A 110 -10.72 4.84 14.49
C LEU A 110 -9.80 5.94 13.94
N PRO A 111 -8.75 5.56 13.21
CA PRO A 111 -7.80 6.50 12.60
C PRO A 111 -8.29 7.07 11.26
N ILE A 112 -9.60 7.17 11.02
CA ILE A 112 -10.18 7.62 9.75
C ILE A 112 -10.75 9.02 9.85
N SER A 113 -10.53 9.82 8.79
CA SER A 113 -11.04 11.20 8.71
C SER A 113 -11.12 11.69 7.24
N GLY A 114 -11.73 12.85 7.05
CA GLY A 114 -11.92 13.49 5.75
C GLY A 114 -12.92 12.76 4.87
N ASN A 115 -14.03 13.39 4.56
CA ASN A 115 -15.13 12.87 3.73
C ASN A 115 -15.62 11.49 4.20
N VAL A 116 -15.74 11.29 5.52
CA VAL A 116 -16.16 9.99 6.08
C VAL A 116 -17.61 9.72 5.74
N ASN A 117 -17.87 8.57 5.12
CA ASN A 117 -19.18 7.98 4.87
C ASN A 117 -19.00 6.45 4.83
N CYS A 118 -19.06 5.83 6.00
CA CYS A 118 -18.67 4.43 6.19
C CYS A 118 -19.71 3.65 6.97
N ASP A 119 -19.80 2.36 6.66
CA ASP A 119 -20.40 1.35 7.49
C ASP A 119 -19.30 0.64 8.30
N ILE A 120 -19.50 0.53 9.60
CA ILE A 120 -18.52 -0.04 10.52
C ILE A 120 -19.14 -1.23 11.25
N GLU A 121 -18.43 -2.38 11.21
CA GLU A 121 -18.66 -3.52 12.10
C GLU A 121 -17.55 -3.54 13.15
N TRP A 122 -17.92 -3.38 14.43
CA TRP A 122 -16.97 -3.22 15.52
C TRP A 122 -16.34 -4.53 16.05
N GLY A 123 -16.83 -5.67 15.56
CA GLY A 123 -16.31 -6.99 15.95
C GLY A 123 -16.91 -7.58 17.23
N ASP A 124 -17.72 -6.83 17.96
CA ASP A 124 -18.50 -7.28 19.13
C ASP A 124 -19.98 -7.55 18.80
N GLY A 125 -20.33 -7.52 17.51
CA GLY A 125 -21.68 -7.67 16.99
C GLY A 125 -22.38 -6.34 16.72
N SER A 126 -21.86 -5.21 17.20
CA SER A 126 -22.40 -3.89 16.89
C SER A 126 -21.99 -3.42 15.52
N LYS A 127 -22.90 -2.65 14.87
CA LYS A 127 -22.71 -2.05 13.55
C LYS A 127 -23.32 -0.65 13.55
N GLU A 128 -22.70 0.25 12.80
CA GLU A 128 -23.20 1.61 12.60
C GLU A 128 -22.75 2.20 11.27
N SER A 129 -23.55 3.13 10.75
CA SER A 129 -23.17 3.99 9.63
C SER A 129 -22.71 5.35 10.16
N VAL A 130 -21.55 5.80 9.75
CA VAL A 130 -20.92 7.03 10.25
C VAL A 130 -20.58 7.99 9.12
N ASN A 131 -20.76 9.28 9.40
CA ASN A 131 -20.39 10.38 8.49
C ASN A 131 -19.53 11.44 9.17
N SER A 132 -18.91 11.12 10.29
CA SER A 132 -18.08 12.02 11.08
C SER A 132 -16.65 11.48 11.20
N ASN A 133 -15.69 12.40 11.32
CA ASN A 133 -14.30 12.07 11.55
C ASN A 133 -14.11 11.40 12.91
N TYR A 134 -13.15 10.47 12.94
CA TYR A 134 -12.72 9.79 14.17
C TYR A 134 -13.84 9.07 14.92
N PRO A 135 -14.58 8.15 14.28
CA PRO A 135 -15.63 7.39 14.95
C PRO A 135 -15.07 6.69 16.20
N THR A 136 -15.90 6.62 17.24
CA THR A 136 -15.53 6.03 18.51
C THR A 136 -16.52 4.94 18.91
N HIS A 137 -16.02 3.89 19.55
CA HIS A 137 -16.84 2.80 20.10
C HIS A 137 -16.33 2.39 21.47
N SER A 138 -17.24 2.00 22.37
CA SER A 138 -16.92 1.54 23.71
C SER A 138 -17.20 0.06 23.86
N TYR A 139 -16.15 -0.73 24.01
CA TYR A 139 -16.27 -2.17 24.27
C TYR A 139 -16.60 -2.44 25.74
N ILE A 140 -17.65 -3.24 25.97
CA ILE A 140 -18.08 -3.60 27.33
C ILE A 140 -17.05 -4.49 28.02
N ARG A 141 -16.34 -5.33 27.25
CA ARG A 141 -15.35 -6.27 27.78
C ARG A 141 -13.99 -6.08 27.11
N ALA A 142 -12.95 -6.37 27.87
CA ALA A 142 -11.60 -6.55 27.31
C ALA A 142 -11.59 -7.72 26.32
N GLY A 143 -10.77 -7.61 25.26
CA GLY A 143 -10.67 -8.65 24.24
C GLY A 143 -9.98 -8.17 22.97
N VAL A 144 -9.87 -9.08 22.02
CA VAL A 144 -9.37 -8.77 20.67
C VAL A 144 -10.56 -8.67 19.73
N TYR A 145 -10.67 -7.55 19.03
CA TYR A 145 -11.77 -7.25 18.14
C TYR A 145 -11.25 -6.88 16.74
N VAL A 146 -11.88 -7.45 15.71
CA VAL A 146 -11.60 -7.08 14.31
C VAL A 146 -12.67 -6.11 13.84
N VAL A 147 -12.28 -4.88 13.66
CA VAL A 147 -13.15 -3.82 13.13
C VAL A 147 -13.07 -3.86 11.61
N LYS A 148 -14.23 -3.86 10.95
CA LYS A 148 -14.36 -3.81 9.50
C LYS A 148 -14.98 -2.48 9.10
N ILE A 149 -14.39 -1.82 8.13
CA ILE A 149 -14.78 -0.50 7.64
C ILE A 149 -15.01 -0.60 6.14
N VAL A 150 -16.23 -0.28 5.69
CA VAL A 150 -16.63 -0.22 4.28
C VAL A 150 -17.16 1.19 4.01
N GLY A 151 -16.72 1.79 2.91
CA GLY A 151 -17.18 3.14 2.52
C GLY A 151 -16.03 4.10 2.32
N ASP A 152 -16.34 5.41 2.34
CA ASP A 152 -15.41 6.45 1.92
C ASP A 152 -14.78 7.17 3.11
N PHE A 153 -13.48 7.36 3.04
CA PHE A 153 -12.69 8.34 3.81
C PHE A 153 -11.39 8.58 3.05
N ASN A 154 -10.78 9.74 3.19
CA ASN A 154 -9.60 10.07 2.39
C ASN A 154 -8.33 10.34 3.20
N ARG A 155 -8.40 10.22 4.52
CA ARG A 155 -7.26 10.44 5.41
C ARG A 155 -7.19 9.39 6.50
N LEU A 156 -5.97 8.90 6.73
CA LEU A 156 -5.62 8.18 7.95
C LEU A 156 -4.91 9.16 8.88
N TYR A 157 -5.35 9.19 10.12
CA TYR A 157 -4.74 10.02 11.16
C TYR A 157 -4.84 9.31 12.50
N ARG A 158 -4.16 9.80 13.51
CA ARG A 158 -4.07 9.15 14.81
C ARG A 158 -5.45 8.84 15.40
N GLY A 159 -5.69 7.56 15.68
CA GLY A 159 -6.78 7.04 16.50
C GLY A 159 -6.26 6.53 17.84
N SER A 160 -6.97 5.57 18.44
CA SER A 160 -6.51 4.90 19.66
C SER A 160 -5.31 4.00 19.40
N THR A 161 -4.33 4.00 20.30
CA THR A 161 -3.07 3.24 20.18
C THR A 161 -3.22 1.73 20.47
N ASN A 162 -4.43 1.25 20.64
CA ASN A 162 -4.76 -0.16 20.91
C ASN A 162 -4.80 -1.03 19.66
N ILE A 163 -4.50 -0.47 18.48
CA ILE A 163 -4.38 -1.25 17.25
C ILE A 163 -3.20 -2.21 17.38
N SER A 164 -3.46 -3.51 17.17
CA SER A 164 -2.46 -4.58 17.18
C SER A 164 -2.05 -5.03 15.79
N LYS A 165 -2.98 -4.95 14.80
CA LYS A 165 -2.68 -5.29 13.41
C LYS A 165 -3.51 -4.46 12.43
N ILE A 166 -2.94 -4.22 11.25
CA ILE A 166 -3.66 -3.85 10.05
C ILE A 166 -3.76 -5.11 9.19
N LEU A 167 -4.95 -5.70 9.12
CA LEU A 167 -5.17 -7.00 8.48
C LEU A 167 -5.48 -6.88 6.98
N ASN A 168 -6.12 -5.78 6.57
CA ASN A 168 -6.46 -5.49 5.18
C ASN A 168 -6.71 -3.99 5.00
N TRP A 169 -6.30 -3.42 3.88
CA TRP A 169 -6.56 -2.01 3.54
C TRP A 169 -7.91 -1.79 2.87
N GLY A 170 -8.61 -2.87 2.48
CA GLY A 170 -9.88 -2.79 1.77
C GLY A 170 -9.72 -2.60 0.25
N ASN A 171 -10.86 -2.52 -0.45
CA ASN A 171 -10.91 -2.17 -1.87
C ASN A 171 -11.92 -1.06 -2.16
N SER A 172 -12.57 -0.53 -1.11
CA SER A 172 -13.53 0.56 -1.27
C SER A 172 -12.83 1.78 -1.89
N ASN A 173 -13.62 2.66 -2.48
CA ASN A 173 -13.17 3.86 -3.22
C ASN A 173 -12.42 4.89 -2.35
N MET A 174 -11.63 4.37 -1.42
CA MET A 174 -10.83 5.16 -0.52
C MET A 174 -9.70 5.80 -1.30
N SER A 175 -9.96 6.99 -1.83
CA SER A 175 -8.91 7.85 -2.37
C SER A 175 -8.07 8.38 -1.21
N LEU A 176 -7.31 7.51 -0.52
CA LEU A 176 -6.41 7.94 0.54
C LEU A 176 -5.38 8.91 -0.04
N VAL A 177 -5.37 10.11 0.50
CA VAL A 177 -4.42 11.17 0.12
C VAL A 177 -3.49 11.56 1.26
N MET A 178 -3.70 10.99 2.45
CA MET A 178 -2.89 11.32 3.62
C MET A 178 -2.76 10.11 4.56
N ALA A 179 -1.52 9.74 4.85
CA ALA A 179 -1.16 8.72 5.83
C ALA A 179 -0.01 9.18 6.76
N GLU A 180 0.40 10.45 6.68
CA GLU A 180 1.48 10.99 7.50
C GLU A 180 1.15 10.85 8.99
N GLN A 181 2.09 10.25 9.73
CA GLN A 181 1.99 10.00 11.17
C GLN A 181 0.75 9.18 11.60
N ALA A 182 0.04 8.51 10.67
CA ALA A 182 -1.24 7.85 10.93
C ALA A 182 -1.17 6.85 12.10
N PHE A 183 -0.11 6.08 12.18
CA PHE A 183 0.10 5.07 13.21
C PHE A 183 1.30 5.38 14.11
N SER A 184 1.72 6.64 14.19
CA SER A 184 2.87 7.07 14.99
C SER A 184 2.66 6.80 16.49
N GLY A 185 3.59 6.03 17.09
CA GLY A 185 3.54 5.69 18.52
C GLY A 185 2.65 4.50 18.87
N TYR A 186 2.20 3.72 17.89
CA TYR A 186 1.40 2.51 18.12
C TYR A 186 2.31 1.35 18.53
N VAL A 187 2.71 1.37 19.79
CA VAL A 187 3.69 0.40 20.35
C VAL A 187 3.20 -1.05 20.33
N ASN A 188 1.88 -1.25 20.26
CA ASN A 188 1.25 -2.57 20.21
C ASN A 188 1.00 -3.07 18.78
N LEU A 189 1.23 -2.24 17.76
CA LEU A 189 1.12 -2.65 16.36
C LEU A 189 2.24 -3.63 16.03
N THR A 190 1.89 -4.87 15.67
CA THR A 190 2.83 -5.96 15.40
C THR A 190 2.96 -6.32 13.93
N GLU A 191 1.91 -6.05 13.15
CA GLU A 191 1.81 -6.49 11.76
C GLU A 191 1.06 -5.47 10.90
N VAL A 192 1.53 -5.29 9.65
CA VAL A 192 0.90 -4.44 8.63
C VAL A 192 0.80 -5.23 7.33
N ALA A 193 -0.44 -5.45 6.89
CA ALA A 193 -0.75 -6.15 5.64
C ALA A 193 -0.34 -5.38 4.39
N GLY A 194 -0.24 -6.09 3.27
CA GLY A 194 -0.04 -5.52 1.93
C GLY A 194 -1.28 -4.75 1.45
N ASP A 195 -1.03 -3.82 0.53
CA ASP A 195 -2.08 -3.11 -0.19
C ASP A 195 -2.42 -3.89 -1.47
N GLU A 196 -3.38 -4.80 -1.37
CA GLU A 196 -3.75 -5.68 -2.49
C GLU A 196 -4.49 -4.93 -3.61
N PHE A 197 -5.17 -3.83 -3.29
CA PHE A 197 -6.11 -3.15 -4.19
C PHE A 197 -5.70 -1.73 -4.56
N GLY A 198 -4.51 -1.28 -4.15
CA GLY A 198 -3.99 0.04 -4.49
C GLY A 198 -4.62 1.20 -3.74
N VAL A 199 -5.18 0.94 -2.56
CA VAL A 199 -5.79 1.98 -1.69
C VAL A 199 -4.78 3.07 -1.32
N LEU A 200 -3.50 2.71 -1.16
CA LEU A 200 -2.40 3.62 -0.81
C LEU A 200 -1.76 4.30 -2.04
N SER A 201 -2.20 3.99 -3.26
CA SER A 201 -1.55 4.41 -4.52
C SER A 201 -1.46 5.93 -4.70
N ARG A 202 -2.38 6.70 -4.11
CA ARG A 202 -2.45 8.16 -4.21
C ARG A 202 -1.82 8.90 -3.02
N VAL A 203 -1.28 8.17 -2.04
CA VAL A 203 -0.64 8.78 -0.86
C VAL A 203 0.72 9.38 -1.28
N PRO A 204 0.89 10.71 -1.24
CA PRO A 204 2.13 11.36 -1.67
C PRO A 204 3.26 11.23 -0.67
N SER A 205 2.93 10.95 0.61
CA SER A 205 3.90 10.95 1.71
C SER A 205 3.49 9.97 2.82
N PHE A 206 4.43 9.11 3.19
CA PHE A 206 4.38 8.24 4.37
C PHE A 206 5.27 8.77 5.50
N LEU A 207 5.45 10.10 5.58
CA LEU A 207 6.26 10.74 6.61
C LEU A 207 5.85 10.24 8.00
N ARG A 208 6.77 9.52 8.66
CA ARG A 208 6.60 9.00 10.03
C ARG A 208 5.31 8.20 10.25
N THR A 209 4.77 7.55 9.23
CA THR A 209 3.50 6.82 9.32
C THR A 209 3.52 5.78 10.44
N PHE A 210 4.60 5.02 10.56
CA PHE A 210 4.81 4.00 11.60
C PHE A 210 5.93 4.37 12.60
N PHE A 211 6.18 5.66 12.77
CA PHE A 211 7.20 6.16 13.72
C PHE A 211 6.93 5.64 15.14
N ASN A 212 7.95 5.11 15.81
CA ASN A 212 7.86 4.55 17.17
C ASN A 212 6.85 3.39 17.31
N CYS A 213 6.52 2.66 16.26
CA CYS A 213 5.80 1.38 16.37
C CYS A 213 6.77 0.31 16.87
N SER A 214 7.16 0.40 18.14
CA SER A 214 8.21 -0.44 18.71
C SER A 214 7.88 -1.93 18.75
N GLY A 215 6.59 -2.30 18.69
CA GLY A 215 6.11 -3.68 18.61
C GLY A 215 6.06 -4.26 17.18
N LEU A 216 6.26 -3.42 16.15
CA LEU A 216 6.14 -3.86 14.76
C LEU A 216 7.27 -4.84 14.41
N THR A 217 6.89 -6.08 14.09
CA THR A 217 7.85 -7.16 13.77
C THR A 217 7.97 -7.43 12.28
N THR A 218 6.86 -7.25 11.55
CA THR A 218 6.78 -7.55 10.12
C THR A 218 5.94 -6.52 9.39
N VAL A 219 6.31 -6.27 8.13
CA VAL A 219 5.52 -5.55 7.14
C VAL A 219 5.45 -6.37 5.86
N SER A 220 4.30 -6.39 5.22
CA SER A 220 4.14 -7.10 3.95
C SER A 220 5.02 -6.49 2.86
N GLU A 221 5.56 -7.33 1.95
CA GLU A 221 6.28 -6.85 0.77
C GLU A 221 5.40 -6.05 -0.20
N ASP A 222 4.10 -6.29 -0.17
CA ASP A 222 3.11 -5.61 -1.00
C ASP A 222 2.58 -4.30 -0.37
N LEU A 223 3.10 -3.87 0.80
CA LEU A 223 2.59 -2.65 1.47
C LEU A 223 2.65 -1.41 0.57
N PHE A 224 3.72 -1.23 -0.18
CA PHE A 224 3.89 -0.08 -1.07
C PHE A 224 3.86 -0.47 -2.56
N LYS A 225 3.25 -1.61 -2.89
CA LYS A 225 3.21 -2.18 -4.24
C LYS A 225 2.67 -1.21 -5.31
N TYR A 226 1.72 -0.37 -4.95
CA TYR A 226 1.08 0.59 -5.86
C TYR A 226 1.50 2.04 -5.60
N CYS A 227 2.47 2.30 -4.71
CA CYS A 227 2.86 3.63 -4.26
C CYS A 227 3.83 4.34 -5.23
N ASN A 228 3.52 4.30 -6.53
CA ASN A 228 4.34 4.94 -7.56
C ASN A 228 4.27 6.48 -7.54
N ALA A 229 3.21 7.07 -6.96
CA ALA A 229 3.07 8.52 -6.80
C ALA A 229 3.73 9.07 -5.51
N THR A 230 4.17 8.19 -4.62
CA THR A 230 4.77 8.60 -3.34
C THR A 230 6.16 9.17 -3.55
N THR A 231 6.40 10.35 -2.98
CA THR A 231 7.70 11.04 -3.06
C THR A 231 8.47 11.03 -1.75
N ASN A 232 7.81 10.81 -0.60
CA ASN A 232 8.41 10.98 0.71
C ASN A 232 8.12 9.80 1.64
N PHE A 233 9.16 9.04 1.98
CA PHE A 233 9.14 7.96 2.97
C PHE A 233 9.92 8.32 4.27
N SER A 234 10.24 9.60 4.49
CA SER A 234 11.08 10.00 5.63
C SER A 234 10.54 9.49 6.96
N GLY A 235 11.37 8.76 7.70
CA GLY A 235 11.06 8.23 9.02
C GLY A 235 9.88 7.25 9.07
N THR A 236 9.46 6.67 7.95
CA THR A 236 8.28 5.78 7.90
C THR A 236 8.31 4.71 9.00
N PHE A 237 9.44 4.04 9.20
CA PHE A 237 9.63 3.02 10.23
C PHE A 237 10.66 3.44 11.30
N LEU A 238 10.87 4.74 11.50
CA LEU A 238 11.81 5.27 12.49
C LEU A 238 11.46 4.74 13.89
N ASN A 239 12.45 4.12 14.55
CA ASN A 239 12.32 3.47 15.86
C ASN A 239 11.30 2.32 15.93
N CYS A 240 11.07 1.59 14.84
CA CYS A 240 10.41 0.27 14.89
C CYS A 240 11.39 -0.76 15.43
N THR A 241 11.64 -0.73 16.74
CA THR A 241 12.76 -1.44 17.36
C THR A 241 12.67 -2.96 17.27
N SER A 242 11.47 -3.52 17.08
CA SER A 242 11.23 -4.97 16.91
C SER A 242 11.23 -5.43 15.45
N LEU A 243 11.33 -4.50 14.47
CA LEU A 243 11.36 -4.86 13.06
C LEU A 243 12.65 -5.60 12.75
N SER A 244 12.52 -6.92 12.49
CA SER A 244 13.67 -7.83 12.38
C SER A 244 14.11 -8.10 10.95
N ALA A 245 13.21 -7.89 9.98
CA ALA A 245 13.49 -8.08 8.56
C ALA A 245 12.75 -7.06 7.69
N ILE A 246 13.35 -6.74 6.55
CA ILE A 246 12.76 -5.97 5.45
C ILE A 246 12.65 -6.91 4.26
N THR A 247 11.56 -6.86 3.54
CA THR A 247 11.34 -7.68 2.34
C THR A 247 12.01 -7.07 1.11
N ASN A 248 12.42 -7.91 0.15
CA ASN A 248 13.13 -7.47 -1.05
C ASN A 248 12.34 -6.47 -1.91
N ASN A 249 11.01 -6.59 -1.91
CA ASN A 249 10.15 -5.86 -2.84
C ASN A 249 9.45 -4.65 -2.21
N LEU A 250 9.76 -4.33 -0.94
CA LEU A 250 9.03 -3.29 -0.20
C LEU A 250 8.90 -1.96 -0.96
N PHE A 251 9.94 -1.52 -1.69
CA PHE A 251 9.94 -0.28 -2.47
C PHE A 251 10.05 -0.48 -3.98
N ILE A 252 9.75 -1.70 -4.48
CA ILE A 252 10.01 -2.09 -5.88
C ILE A 252 9.35 -1.17 -6.92
N ASN A 253 8.20 -0.59 -6.59
CA ASN A 253 7.43 0.28 -7.48
C ASN A 253 7.47 1.77 -7.07
N CYS A 254 8.33 2.16 -6.14
CA CYS A 254 8.42 3.53 -5.64
C CYS A 254 9.39 4.39 -6.47
N TYR A 255 9.20 4.42 -7.80
CA TYR A 255 10.14 5.08 -8.74
C TYR A 255 10.26 6.58 -8.52
N ASN A 256 9.18 7.25 -8.05
CA ASN A 256 9.14 8.70 -7.82
C ASN A 256 9.56 9.10 -6.40
N ALA A 257 9.96 8.14 -5.57
CA ALA A 257 10.41 8.42 -4.22
C ALA A 257 11.74 9.21 -4.23
N ILE A 258 11.73 10.34 -3.52
CA ILE A 258 12.85 11.29 -3.45
C ILE A 258 13.55 11.18 -2.09
N ASN A 259 12.77 11.05 -1.01
CA ASN A 259 13.28 11.16 0.34
C ASN A 259 13.07 9.87 1.14
N PHE A 260 14.19 9.20 1.44
CA PHE A 260 14.26 8.01 2.30
C PHE A 260 14.98 8.29 3.63
N SER A 261 15.13 9.55 4.04
CA SER A 261 15.84 9.86 5.29
C SER A 261 15.16 9.18 6.49
N GLN A 262 15.96 8.60 7.37
CA GLN A 262 15.52 8.01 8.64
C GLN A 262 14.52 6.83 8.51
N VAL A 263 14.32 6.25 7.32
CA VAL A 263 13.24 5.24 7.13
C VAL A 263 13.37 4.10 8.13
N PHE A 264 14.55 3.55 8.33
CA PHE A 264 14.81 2.45 9.27
C PHE A 264 15.71 2.87 10.44
N GLN A 265 15.86 4.16 10.72
CA GLN A 265 16.66 4.62 11.84
C GLN A 265 16.13 4.01 13.15
N GLY A 266 17.01 3.44 13.95
CA GLY A 266 16.67 2.83 15.23
C GLY A 266 15.90 1.52 15.16
N CYS A 267 15.83 0.86 14.00
CA CYS A 267 15.32 -0.52 13.85
C CYS A 267 16.36 -1.50 14.43
N LYS A 268 16.44 -1.57 15.74
CA LYS A 268 17.51 -2.28 16.46
C LYS A 268 17.55 -3.77 16.21
N SER A 269 16.39 -4.41 15.94
CA SER A 269 16.29 -5.84 15.67
C SER A 269 16.61 -6.22 14.22
N LEU A 270 16.80 -5.24 13.33
CA LEU A 270 17.12 -5.50 11.93
C LEU A 270 18.50 -6.12 11.79
N THR A 271 18.58 -7.29 11.16
CA THR A 271 19.83 -8.06 11.02
C THR A 271 20.46 -7.98 9.64
N ASN A 272 19.66 -7.76 8.60
CA ASN A 272 20.11 -7.69 7.21
C ASN A 272 19.31 -6.68 6.39
N ILE A 273 19.91 -6.21 5.30
CA ILE A 273 19.29 -5.36 4.29
C ILE A 273 19.18 -6.17 3.00
N PRO A 274 18.02 -6.20 2.33
CA PRO A 274 17.89 -6.84 1.02
C PRO A 274 18.74 -6.17 -0.07
N ASP A 275 19.36 -6.97 -0.96
CA ASP A 275 20.25 -6.48 -2.00
C ASP A 275 19.63 -5.44 -2.94
N ASN A 276 18.34 -5.62 -3.28
CA ASN A 276 17.65 -4.77 -4.26
C ASN A 276 16.64 -3.79 -3.63
N LEU A 277 16.75 -3.53 -2.32
CA LEU A 277 15.76 -2.74 -1.59
C LEU A 277 15.42 -1.40 -2.25
N PHE A 278 16.41 -0.70 -2.80
CA PHE A 278 16.24 0.61 -3.46
C PHE A 278 16.52 0.59 -4.96
N ALA A 279 16.60 -0.60 -5.58
CA ALA A 279 17.04 -0.74 -6.97
C ALA A 279 16.20 0.08 -7.97
N ASN A 280 14.90 0.24 -7.73
CA ASN A 280 13.98 1.00 -8.58
C ASN A 280 13.72 2.43 -8.09
N CYS A 281 14.28 2.85 -6.96
CA CYS A 281 14.09 4.20 -6.42
C CYS A 281 15.08 5.20 -7.08
N ILE A 282 15.04 5.26 -8.40
CA ILE A 282 16.04 5.98 -9.22
C ILE A 282 16.05 7.50 -9.02
N ASN A 283 14.95 8.06 -8.49
CA ASN A 283 14.81 9.50 -8.20
C ASN A 283 15.22 9.87 -6.76
N ALA A 284 15.67 8.88 -5.97
CA ALA A 284 16.08 9.14 -4.59
C ALA A 284 17.28 10.09 -4.53
N THR A 285 17.18 11.11 -3.68
CA THR A 285 18.24 12.09 -3.45
C THR A 285 18.77 12.11 -2.02
N ASN A 286 18.03 11.53 -1.05
CA ASN A 286 18.33 11.66 0.38
C ASN A 286 18.18 10.32 1.11
N PHE A 287 19.31 9.78 1.57
CA PHE A 287 19.38 8.59 2.43
C PHE A 287 19.98 8.91 3.82
N ASN A 288 19.85 10.15 4.32
CA ASN A 288 20.37 10.52 5.63
C ASN A 288 19.80 9.65 6.74
N ASN A 289 20.67 9.13 7.59
CA ASN A 289 20.33 8.30 8.75
C ASN A 289 19.45 7.08 8.43
N ILE A 290 19.49 6.59 7.18
CA ILE A 290 18.54 5.54 6.69
C ILE A 290 18.53 4.29 7.59
N PHE A 291 19.70 3.83 8.06
CA PHE A 291 19.90 2.70 8.97
C PHE A 291 20.61 3.08 10.27
N SER A 292 20.71 4.38 10.59
CA SER A 292 21.38 4.83 11.82
C SER A 292 20.79 4.12 13.05
N GLY A 293 21.65 3.58 13.92
CA GLY A 293 21.23 2.88 15.14
C GLY A 293 20.62 1.49 14.93
N CYS A 294 20.76 0.90 13.74
CA CYS A 294 20.42 -0.52 13.50
C CYS A 294 21.51 -1.41 14.11
N SER A 295 21.51 -1.53 15.43
CA SER A 295 22.62 -2.12 16.20
C SER A 295 22.86 -3.61 15.96
N ASN A 296 21.87 -4.35 15.43
CA ASN A 296 22.01 -5.77 15.10
C ASN A 296 22.30 -6.04 13.60
N LEU A 297 22.44 -4.98 12.81
CA LEU A 297 22.76 -5.12 11.39
C LEU A 297 24.19 -5.67 11.23
N THR A 298 24.34 -6.78 10.50
CA THR A 298 25.61 -7.52 10.40
C THR A 298 26.40 -7.24 9.14
N SER A 299 25.74 -6.84 8.05
CA SER A 299 26.37 -6.58 6.74
C SER A 299 25.60 -5.56 5.93
N ILE A 300 26.27 -4.99 4.94
CA ILE A 300 25.68 -4.05 3.96
C ILE A 300 25.84 -4.69 2.58
N PRO A 301 24.77 -4.78 1.75
CA PRO A 301 24.89 -5.24 0.37
C PRO A 301 25.76 -4.31 -0.48
N GLU A 302 26.62 -4.90 -1.33
CA GLU A 302 27.54 -4.10 -2.17
C GLU A 302 26.79 -3.19 -3.16
N ASP A 303 25.71 -3.68 -3.74
CA ASP A 303 24.93 -2.98 -4.78
C ASP A 303 23.74 -2.18 -4.21
N LEU A 304 23.66 -1.99 -2.87
CA LEU A 304 22.50 -1.36 -2.20
C LEU A 304 22.08 -0.03 -2.81
N PHE A 305 23.02 0.83 -3.18
CA PHE A 305 22.75 2.16 -3.73
C PHE A 305 23.16 2.32 -5.20
N LYS A 306 23.44 1.23 -5.90
CA LYS A 306 24.00 1.22 -7.25
C LYS A 306 23.18 2.01 -8.28
N ASN A 307 21.84 1.96 -8.18
CA ASN A 307 20.96 2.62 -9.14
C ASN A 307 20.53 4.03 -8.69
N ASN A 308 20.89 4.45 -7.48
CA ASN A 308 20.45 5.72 -6.89
C ASN A 308 21.45 6.84 -7.20
N ILE A 309 21.71 7.06 -8.49
CA ILE A 309 22.76 7.98 -8.99
C ILE A 309 22.50 9.47 -8.66
N ASN A 310 21.26 9.82 -8.30
CA ASN A 310 20.86 11.18 -7.97
C ASN A 310 21.06 11.55 -6.48
N VAL A 311 21.57 10.62 -5.67
CA VAL A 311 21.78 10.86 -4.25
C VAL A 311 22.86 11.90 -4.04
N ASN A 312 22.57 12.88 -3.19
CA ASN A 312 23.50 13.95 -2.84
C ASN A 312 24.02 13.87 -1.40
N THR A 313 23.40 13.04 -0.55
CA THR A 313 23.75 12.98 0.87
C THR A 313 23.48 11.61 1.51
N PHE A 314 24.47 11.11 2.27
CA PHE A 314 24.44 9.91 3.08
C PHE A 314 24.79 10.18 4.55
N VAL A 315 24.50 11.39 5.05
CA VAL A 315 24.82 11.78 6.43
C VAL A 315 24.27 10.74 7.41
N GLY A 316 25.13 10.15 8.23
CA GLY A 316 24.76 9.21 9.27
C GLY A 316 24.10 7.91 8.76
N ALA A 317 24.24 7.56 7.47
CA ALA A 317 23.47 6.46 6.87
C ALA A 317 23.55 5.14 7.65
N PHE A 318 24.72 4.83 8.22
CA PHE A 318 25.00 3.66 9.06
C PHE A 318 25.62 4.04 10.41
N ASP A 319 25.37 5.28 10.88
CA ASP A 319 25.86 5.73 12.18
C ASP A 319 25.34 4.80 13.29
N SER A 320 26.21 4.41 14.22
CA SER A 320 25.85 3.57 15.38
C SER A 320 25.29 2.17 15.01
N CYS A 321 25.63 1.62 13.84
CA CYS A 321 25.35 0.23 13.47
C CYS A 321 26.42 -0.70 14.09
N SER A 322 26.44 -0.83 15.41
CA SER A 322 27.49 -1.54 16.15
C SER A 322 27.60 -3.05 15.84
N GLY A 323 26.57 -3.65 15.20
CA GLY A 323 26.60 -5.04 14.75
C GLY A 323 27.34 -5.28 13.44
N LEU A 324 27.73 -4.22 12.70
CA LEU A 324 28.47 -4.36 11.44
C LEU A 324 29.88 -4.88 11.72
N THR A 325 30.07 -6.17 11.55
CA THR A 325 31.36 -6.86 11.75
C THR A 325 32.04 -7.21 10.43
N SER A 326 31.33 -7.17 9.32
CA SER A 326 31.87 -7.36 7.97
C SER A 326 32.57 -6.06 7.49
N SER A 327 33.51 -6.19 6.56
CA SER A 327 34.11 -5.05 5.87
C SER A 327 33.03 -4.27 5.12
N ILE A 328 33.14 -2.94 5.12
CA ILE A 328 32.28 -2.08 4.28
C ILE A 328 32.58 -2.42 2.81
N PRO A 329 31.54 -2.68 1.98
CA PRO A 329 31.76 -3.00 0.57
C PRO A 329 32.46 -1.87 -0.17
N GLU A 330 33.49 -2.20 -0.95
CA GLU A 330 34.31 -1.20 -1.65
C GLU A 330 33.49 -0.39 -2.68
N LYS A 331 32.49 -1.03 -3.32
CA LYS A 331 31.67 -0.40 -4.36
C LYS A 331 30.38 0.21 -3.86
N LEU A 332 30.13 0.21 -2.55
CA LEU A 332 28.86 0.69 -1.98
C LEU A 332 28.38 2.04 -2.52
N PHE A 333 29.30 2.96 -2.78
CA PHE A 333 29.02 4.31 -3.27
C PHE A 333 29.63 4.61 -4.65
N GLU A 334 30.11 3.61 -5.38
CA GLU A 334 30.84 3.76 -6.65
C GLU A 334 30.07 4.58 -7.69
N THR A 335 28.75 4.40 -7.76
CA THR A 335 27.89 5.07 -8.75
C THR A 335 27.29 6.40 -8.24
N ASN A 336 27.42 6.70 -6.97
CA ASN A 336 26.80 7.87 -6.33
C ASN A 336 27.68 9.11 -6.44
N ILE A 337 28.11 9.43 -7.66
CA ILE A 337 29.11 10.51 -7.94
C ILE A 337 28.63 11.91 -7.60
N ASN A 338 27.31 12.11 -7.42
CA ASN A 338 26.71 13.37 -7.02
C ASN A 338 26.67 13.55 -5.49
N ALA A 339 27.00 12.51 -4.73
CA ALA A 339 27.00 12.58 -3.29
C ALA A 339 28.19 13.38 -2.77
N THR A 340 27.91 14.45 -2.04
CA THR A 340 28.92 15.36 -1.52
C THR A 340 29.02 15.37 0.01
N ASN A 341 28.06 14.74 0.70
CA ASN A 341 28.03 14.73 2.15
C ASN A 341 27.90 13.32 2.73
N PHE A 342 29.00 12.85 3.31
CA PHE A 342 29.14 11.56 3.99
C PHE A 342 29.44 11.75 5.50
N THR A 343 29.09 12.90 6.09
CA THR A 343 29.33 13.17 7.50
C THR A 343 28.71 12.08 8.36
N ARG A 344 29.51 11.44 9.23
CA ARG A 344 29.08 10.40 10.17
C ARG A 344 28.48 9.14 9.51
N THR A 345 28.70 8.90 8.20
CA THR A 345 28.11 7.74 7.51
C THR A 345 28.38 6.42 8.25
N PHE A 346 29.55 6.29 8.85
CA PHE A 346 30.00 5.11 9.60
C PHE A 346 30.58 5.48 10.99
N LEU A 347 29.95 6.40 11.68
CA LEU A 347 30.42 6.77 13.01
C LEU A 347 30.00 5.69 14.04
N PHE A 348 30.89 5.39 15.02
CA PHE A 348 30.68 4.38 16.06
C PHE A 348 30.43 2.94 15.53
N LEU A 349 31.12 2.54 14.46
CA LEU A 349 31.39 1.14 14.17
C LEU A 349 32.50 0.66 15.09
N HIS A 350 32.30 -0.46 15.77
CA HIS A 350 33.29 -1.03 16.68
C HIS A 350 34.04 -2.20 16.06
#